data_de38e868dbee8e99ca104fe0ab65d4dc
#
_entry.id   de38e868dbee8e99ca104fe0ab65d4dc
#
_cell.length_a   1.000
_cell.length_b   1.000
_cell.length_c   1.000
_cell.angle_alpha   90.00
_cell.angle_beta   90.00
_cell.angle_gamma   90.00
#
_symmetry.space_group_name_H-M   'P 1'
#
loop_
_entity.id
_entity.type
_entity.pdbx_description
1 polymer ?
#
loop_
_entity_poly.entity_id
_entity_poly.type
_entity_poly.pdbx_seq_one_letter_code
_entity_poly.pdbx_strand_id
1 'polypeptide(L)'
;PWHEYRKLFVNNERARRGLAFWKANAESLFRASGEYGVPPEIIVAILGVETFYGRQGGRYRVLDALVTLTLRYPERSDFFRNQLVEFLLLARELGVSPLGIKGSYAGAMGIPQFIPSSYRNYAVDFDGDRRRDLTDTEDAVGSVANFLRQHGWRRDEPVVGEVKLDGSMHAWLENNGLE
;
A
#
# COMPACT_ATOMS: atom_id res chain seq x y z
N PRO A 1 -10.94 -5.74 19.48
CA PRO A 1 -11.18 -7.07 18.93
C PRO A 1 -11.27 -7.03 17.40
N TRP A 2 -10.89 -8.11 16.72
CA TRP A 2 -10.88 -8.22 15.26
C TRP A 2 -12.25 -7.94 14.61
N HIS A 3 -13.31 -8.43 15.19
CA HIS A 3 -14.67 -8.27 14.65
C HIS A 3 -15.14 -6.79 14.60
N GLU A 4 -14.60 -5.91 15.46
CA GLU A 4 -14.85 -4.47 15.39
C GLU A 4 -13.90 -3.78 14.40
N TYR A 5 -12.60 -4.10 14.45
CA TYR A 5 -11.61 -3.57 13.52
C TYR A 5 -11.96 -3.88 12.06
N ARG A 6 -12.40 -5.10 11.79
CA ARG A 6 -12.86 -5.55 10.47
C ARG A 6 -13.94 -4.63 9.88
N LYS A 7 -14.89 -4.13 10.70
CA LYS A 7 -15.98 -3.26 10.23
C LYS A 7 -15.48 -1.95 9.61
N LEU A 8 -14.30 -1.47 9.99
CA LEU A 8 -13.69 -0.27 9.41
C LEU A 8 -13.33 -0.47 7.92
N PHE A 9 -13.01 -1.69 7.53
CA PHE A 9 -12.52 -2.01 6.19
C PHE A 9 -13.52 -2.85 5.38
N VAL A 10 -14.32 -3.70 6.02
CA VAL A 10 -15.29 -4.57 5.35
C VAL A 10 -16.70 -4.04 5.60
N ASN A 11 -17.18 -3.19 4.69
CA ASN A 11 -18.52 -2.62 4.74
C ASN A 11 -19.05 -2.33 3.33
N ASN A 12 -20.38 -2.14 3.24
CA ASN A 12 -21.07 -1.94 1.97
C ASN A 12 -20.59 -0.70 1.19
N GLU A 13 -20.18 0.35 1.87
CA GLU A 13 -19.68 1.56 1.21
C GLU A 13 -18.36 1.30 0.50
N ARG A 14 -17.41 0.61 1.17
CA ARG A 14 -16.13 0.22 0.54
C ARG A 14 -16.34 -0.76 -0.61
N ALA A 15 -17.21 -1.75 -0.44
CA ALA A 15 -17.54 -2.71 -1.50
C ALA A 15 -18.11 -2.02 -2.74
N ARG A 16 -19.06 -1.11 -2.55
CA ARG A 16 -19.67 -0.33 -3.64
C ARG A 16 -18.64 0.54 -4.36
N ARG A 17 -17.76 1.22 -3.61
CA ARG A 17 -16.69 2.04 -4.19
C ARG A 17 -15.62 1.20 -4.87
N GLY A 18 -15.28 0.05 -4.31
CA GLY A 18 -14.38 -0.89 -4.93
C GLY A 18 -14.89 -1.39 -6.28
N LEU A 19 -16.19 -1.69 -6.36
CA LEU A 19 -16.82 -2.07 -7.63
C LEU A 19 -16.81 -0.91 -8.64
N ALA A 20 -17.04 0.33 -8.19
CA ALA A 20 -16.96 1.50 -9.08
C ALA A 20 -15.53 1.75 -9.55
N PHE A 21 -14.53 1.64 -8.65
CA PHE A 21 -13.10 1.73 -8.99
C PHE A 21 -12.70 0.64 -9.99
N TRP A 22 -13.09 -0.61 -9.73
CA TRP A 22 -12.84 -1.72 -10.66
C TRP A 22 -13.37 -1.44 -12.05
N LYS A 23 -14.64 -1.05 -12.16
CA LYS A 23 -15.26 -0.76 -13.46
C LYS A 23 -14.55 0.38 -14.20
N ALA A 24 -14.14 1.41 -13.49
CA ALA A 24 -13.44 2.56 -14.09
C ALA A 24 -12.01 2.23 -14.56
N ASN A 25 -11.36 1.22 -13.94
CA ASN A 25 -9.96 0.88 -14.20
C ASN A 25 -9.78 -0.58 -14.65
N ALA A 26 -10.81 -1.18 -15.26
CA ALA A 26 -10.82 -2.59 -15.60
C ALA A 26 -9.65 -2.99 -16.54
N GLU A 27 -9.32 -2.16 -17.51
CA GLU A 27 -8.24 -2.41 -18.46
C GLU A 27 -6.90 -2.51 -17.73
N SER A 28 -6.53 -1.52 -16.94
CA SER A 28 -5.28 -1.48 -16.18
C SER A 28 -5.20 -2.62 -15.16
N LEU A 29 -6.31 -2.95 -14.48
CA LEU A 29 -6.39 -4.07 -13.54
C LEU A 29 -6.15 -5.42 -14.22
N PHE A 30 -6.78 -5.67 -15.38
CA PHE A 30 -6.59 -6.93 -16.11
C PHE A 30 -5.19 -7.01 -16.73
N ARG A 31 -4.65 -5.90 -17.24
CA ARG A 31 -3.26 -5.82 -17.73
C ARG A 31 -2.28 -6.14 -16.59
N ALA A 32 -2.42 -5.53 -15.42
CA ALA A 32 -1.57 -5.81 -14.26
C ALA A 32 -1.69 -7.27 -13.80
N SER A 33 -2.91 -7.82 -13.78
CA SER A 33 -3.11 -9.24 -13.48
C SER A 33 -2.43 -10.16 -14.49
N GLY A 34 -2.52 -9.83 -15.76
CA GLY A 34 -1.83 -10.57 -16.84
C GLY A 34 -0.32 -10.56 -16.68
N GLU A 35 0.26 -9.39 -16.43
CA GLU A 35 1.70 -9.16 -16.34
C GLU A 35 2.31 -9.69 -15.03
N TYR A 36 1.73 -9.38 -13.89
CA TYR A 36 2.32 -9.70 -12.58
C TYR A 36 1.71 -10.94 -11.91
N GLY A 37 0.61 -11.46 -12.43
CA GLY A 37 -0.06 -12.64 -11.88
C GLY A 37 -0.86 -12.38 -10.61
N VAL A 38 -1.16 -11.12 -10.30
CA VAL A 38 -1.93 -10.72 -9.12
C VAL A 38 -3.39 -10.55 -9.50
N PRO A 39 -4.36 -11.22 -8.84
CA PRO A 39 -5.77 -11.06 -9.15
C PRO A 39 -6.24 -9.61 -8.95
N PRO A 40 -7.09 -9.07 -9.85
CA PRO A 40 -7.59 -7.69 -9.78
C PRO A 40 -8.22 -7.35 -8.44
N GLU A 41 -8.95 -8.28 -7.82
CA GLU A 41 -9.59 -8.10 -6.52
C GLU A 41 -8.60 -7.81 -5.40
N ILE A 42 -7.40 -8.39 -5.44
CA ILE A 42 -6.34 -8.15 -4.47
C ILE A 42 -5.80 -6.73 -4.62
N ILE A 43 -5.54 -6.29 -5.85
CA ILE A 43 -5.08 -4.92 -6.13
C ILE A 43 -6.12 -3.91 -5.64
N VAL A 44 -7.39 -4.10 -6.02
CA VAL A 44 -8.50 -3.23 -5.60
C VAL A 44 -8.65 -3.20 -4.08
N ALA A 45 -8.54 -4.36 -3.41
CA ALA A 45 -8.64 -4.45 -1.96
C ALA A 45 -7.53 -3.64 -1.26
N ILE A 46 -6.28 -3.75 -1.72
CA ILE A 46 -5.15 -2.99 -1.16
C ILE A 46 -5.38 -1.49 -1.34
N LEU A 47 -5.66 -1.02 -2.55
CA LEU A 47 -5.91 0.40 -2.80
C LEU A 47 -7.14 0.93 -2.02
N GLY A 48 -8.12 0.06 -1.78
CA GLY A 48 -9.27 0.36 -0.94
C GLY A 48 -8.91 0.51 0.55
N VAL A 49 -8.05 -0.34 1.09
CA VAL A 49 -7.61 -0.27 2.48
C VAL A 49 -6.71 0.94 2.69
N GLU A 50 -5.72 1.14 1.81
CA GLU A 50 -4.68 2.16 1.98
C GLU A 50 -5.23 3.59 1.90
N THR A 51 -5.98 3.92 0.86
CA THR A 51 -6.40 5.30 0.63
C THR A 51 -7.86 5.48 0.27
N PHE A 52 -8.68 4.46 0.48
CA PHE A 52 -10.07 4.50 0.05
C PHE A 52 -10.18 4.86 -1.45
N TYR A 53 -9.40 4.12 -2.26
CA TYR A 53 -9.31 4.31 -3.71
C TYR A 53 -8.81 5.71 -4.11
N GLY A 54 -7.74 6.19 -3.49
CA GLY A 54 -7.10 7.48 -3.73
C GLY A 54 -7.76 8.69 -3.07
N ARG A 55 -8.85 8.51 -2.29
CA ARG A 55 -9.60 9.62 -1.66
C ARG A 55 -9.00 10.12 -0.35
N GLN A 56 -8.18 9.31 0.30
CA GLN A 56 -7.59 9.58 1.61
C GLN A 56 -6.07 9.45 1.54
N GLY A 57 -5.44 10.17 0.62
CA GLY A 57 -3.98 10.37 0.61
C GLY A 57 -3.57 11.16 1.86
N GLY A 58 -2.39 10.97 2.36
CA GLY A 58 -1.88 11.68 3.52
C GLY A 58 -1.86 13.21 3.35
N ARG A 59 -1.88 13.95 4.45
CA ARG A 59 -1.90 15.42 4.48
C ARG A 59 -0.63 16.06 5.06
N TYR A 60 0.29 15.25 5.56
CA TYR A 60 1.56 15.71 6.13
C TYR A 60 2.59 15.90 5.02
N ARG A 61 3.46 16.89 5.13
CA ARG A 61 4.66 16.94 4.28
C ARG A 61 5.54 15.75 4.64
N VAL A 62 5.88 14.93 3.65
CA VAL A 62 6.67 13.72 3.85
C VAL A 62 8.03 14.05 4.47
N LEU A 63 8.66 15.14 4.03
CA LEU A 63 9.92 15.61 4.60
C LEU A 63 9.81 15.84 6.12
N ASP A 64 8.80 16.59 6.55
CA ASP A 64 8.61 16.93 7.97
C ASP A 64 8.30 15.66 8.80
N ALA A 65 7.48 14.77 8.27
CA ALA A 65 7.16 13.50 8.93
C ALA A 65 8.41 12.65 9.14
N LEU A 66 9.21 12.44 8.10
CA LEU A 66 10.42 11.62 8.17
C LEU A 66 11.50 12.24 9.06
N VAL A 67 11.72 13.56 8.98
CA VAL A 67 12.64 14.26 9.89
C VAL A 67 12.20 14.14 11.34
N THR A 68 10.90 14.36 11.61
CA THR A 68 10.36 14.24 12.96
C THR A 68 10.56 12.84 13.53
N LEU A 69 10.24 11.81 12.76
CA LEU A 69 10.38 10.42 13.20
C LEU A 69 11.85 10.01 13.36
N THR A 70 12.75 10.50 12.51
CA THR A 70 14.19 10.28 12.66
C THR A 70 14.70 10.83 13.99
N LEU A 71 14.22 12.01 14.41
CA LEU A 71 14.73 12.71 15.60
C LEU A 71 13.98 12.35 16.90
N ARG A 72 12.71 11.96 16.79
CA ARG A 72 11.82 11.82 17.95
C ARG A 72 11.34 10.40 18.22
N TYR A 73 11.73 9.43 17.37
CA TYR A 73 11.37 8.03 17.56
C TYR A 73 12.63 7.15 17.60
N PRO A 74 13.32 7.09 18.75
CA PRO A 74 14.62 6.44 18.91
C PRO A 74 14.64 4.98 18.45
N GLU A 75 13.56 4.21 18.76
CA GLU A 75 13.47 2.77 18.46
C GLU A 75 13.51 2.46 16.96
N ARG A 76 13.16 3.43 16.11
CA ARG A 76 13.15 3.30 14.65
C ARG A 76 13.89 4.42 13.93
N SER A 77 14.73 5.17 14.63
CA SER A 77 15.44 6.33 14.08
C SER A 77 16.24 5.98 12.82
N ASP A 78 16.97 4.88 12.83
CA ASP A 78 17.77 4.45 11.67
C ASP A 78 16.91 4.07 10.48
N PHE A 79 15.78 3.42 10.71
CA PHE A 79 14.83 3.13 9.64
C PHE A 79 14.31 4.43 9.00
N PHE A 80 13.85 5.40 9.79
CA PHE A 80 13.31 6.65 9.26
C PHE A 80 14.39 7.53 8.63
N ARG A 81 15.62 7.50 9.13
CA ARG A 81 16.77 8.16 8.49
C ARG A 81 17.01 7.60 7.09
N ASN A 82 16.98 6.28 6.94
CA ASN A 82 17.12 5.64 5.64
C ASN A 82 15.95 6.04 4.71
N GLN A 83 14.72 6.05 5.21
CA GLN A 83 13.57 6.51 4.42
C GLN A 83 13.69 7.99 4.02
N LEU A 84 14.27 8.85 4.87
CA LEU A 84 14.54 10.25 4.54
C LEU A 84 15.56 10.38 3.40
N VAL A 85 16.63 9.59 3.41
CA VAL A 85 17.59 9.55 2.31
C VAL A 85 16.93 9.09 1.02
N GLU A 86 16.17 8.00 1.06
CA GLU A 86 15.42 7.48 -0.09
C GLU A 86 14.41 8.51 -0.63
N PHE A 87 13.76 9.26 0.25
CA PHE A 87 12.83 10.32 -0.12
C PHE A 87 13.51 11.48 -0.86
N LEU A 88 14.67 11.93 -0.39
CA LEU A 88 15.40 13.01 -1.06
C LEU A 88 15.94 12.58 -2.43
N LEU A 89 16.37 11.31 -2.53
CA LEU A 89 16.77 10.73 -3.81
C LEU A 89 15.59 10.62 -4.77
N LEU A 90 14.44 10.15 -4.27
CA LEU A 90 13.20 10.05 -5.04
C LEU A 90 12.75 11.42 -5.57
N ALA A 91 12.72 12.45 -4.71
CA ALA A 91 12.34 13.80 -5.12
C ALA A 91 13.22 14.33 -6.24
N ARG A 92 14.54 14.06 -6.17
CA ARG A 92 15.51 14.39 -7.23
C ARG A 92 15.23 13.62 -8.53
N GLU A 93 14.97 12.31 -8.45
CA GLU A 93 14.64 11.45 -9.60
C GLU A 93 13.36 11.90 -10.30
N LEU A 94 12.35 12.29 -9.53
CA LEU A 94 11.08 12.79 -10.07
C LEU A 94 11.16 14.25 -10.54
N GLY A 95 12.25 14.96 -10.26
CA GLY A 95 12.40 16.37 -10.62
C GLY A 95 11.46 17.30 -9.87
N VAL A 96 11.03 16.94 -8.65
CA VAL A 96 10.06 17.70 -7.85
C VAL A 96 10.66 18.22 -6.55
N SER A 97 10.09 19.31 -6.03
CA SER A 97 10.50 19.83 -4.73
C SER A 97 10.08 18.89 -3.60
N PRO A 98 11.00 18.47 -2.71
CA PRO A 98 10.65 17.65 -1.56
C PRO A 98 9.70 18.35 -0.57
N LEU A 99 9.60 19.68 -0.63
CA LEU A 99 8.72 20.47 0.22
C LEU A 99 7.24 20.38 -0.18
N GLY A 100 6.94 19.93 -1.41
CA GLY A 100 5.57 19.84 -1.95
C GLY A 100 4.92 18.48 -1.77
N ILE A 101 5.70 17.42 -1.54
CA ILE A 101 5.17 16.05 -1.49
C ILE A 101 4.45 15.81 -0.17
N LYS A 102 3.19 15.38 -0.27
CA LYS A 102 2.34 15.03 0.88
C LYS A 102 2.16 13.51 0.97
N GLY A 103 1.98 13.05 2.20
CA GLY A 103 1.78 11.64 2.50
C GLY A 103 1.22 11.41 3.91
N SER A 104 1.35 10.19 4.41
CA SER A 104 0.95 9.84 5.77
C SER A 104 1.89 10.47 6.81
N TYR A 105 1.50 10.39 8.08
CA TYR A 105 2.35 10.81 9.21
C TYR A 105 3.66 9.99 9.32
N ALA A 106 3.72 8.83 8.68
CA ALA A 106 4.91 7.97 8.62
C ALA A 106 5.67 8.04 7.28
N GLY A 107 5.30 8.97 6.39
CA GLY A 107 6.00 9.20 5.13
C GLY A 107 5.57 8.29 3.97
N ALA A 108 4.44 7.60 4.08
CA ALA A 108 3.89 6.82 2.98
C ALA A 108 3.18 7.74 1.96
N MET A 109 3.31 7.44 0.66
CA MET A 109 2.94 8.32 -0.44
C MET A 109 2.06 7.64 -1.48
N GLY A 110 1.27 8.47 -2.18
CA GLY A 110 0.44 8.05 -3.30
C GLY A 110 -0.78 7.21 -2.90
N ILE A 111 -1.49 6.71 -3.89
CA ILE A 111 -2.68 5.87 -3.70
C ILE A 111 -2.34 4.57 -2.96
N PRO A 112 -1.20 3.86 -3.26
CA PRO A 112 -0.84 2.62 -2.59
C PRO A 112 -0.08 2.82 -1.28
N GLN A 113 0.14 4.03 -0.80
CA GLN A 113 0.85 4.36 0.44
C GLN A 113 2.25 3.72 0.52
N PHE A 114 3.03 3.83 -0.54
CA PHE A 114 4.41 3.35 -0.53
C PHE A 114 5.32 4.28 0.27
N ILE A 115 6.14 3.71 1.16
CA ILE A 115 7.27 4.43 1.78
C ILE A 115 8.33 4.74 0.71
N PRO A 116 9.22 5.73 0.92
CA PRO A 116 10.17 6.17 -0.09
C PRO A 116 11.00 5.06 -0.74
N SER A 117 11.54 4.14 0.04
CA SER A 117 12.29 3.00 -0.49
C SER A 117 11.44 2.10 -1.38
N SER A 118 10.19 1.83 -0.98
CA SER A 118 9.26 1.04 -1.80
C SER A 118 8.89 1.76 -3.08
N TYR A 119 8.69 3.07 -3.03
CA TYR A 119 8.43 3.87 -4.23
C TYR A 119 9.57 3.73 -5.24
N ARG A 120 10.80 3.94 -4.81
CA ARG A 120 11.97 3.87 -5.71
C ARG A 120 12.18 2.48 -6.29
N ASN A 121 11.94 1.43 -5.48
CA ASN A 121 12.24 0.06 -5.87
C ASN A 121 11.11 -0.61 -6.66
N TYR A 122 9.85 -0.25 -6.40
CA TYR A 122 8.71 -1.03 -6.90
C TYR A 122 7.69 -0.23 -7.71
N ALA A 123 7.72 1.11 -7.68
CA ALA A 123 6.85 1.90 -8.54
C ALA A 123 7.24 1.71 -10.01
N VAL A 124 6.22 1.55 -10.84
CA VAL A 124 6.35 1.39 -12.29
C VAL A 124 5.59 2.49 -13.02
N ASP A 125 6.08 2.88 -14.17
CA ASP A 125 5.37 3.68 -15.16
C ASP A 125 4.45 2.72 -15.93
N PHE A 126 3.20 2.65 -15.51
CA PHE A 126 2.29 1.64 -16.03
C PHE A 126 1.37 2.19 -17.12
N ASP A 127 1.16 3.50 -17.20
CA ASP A 127 0.45 4.15 -18.29
C ASP A 127 1.36 4.46 -19.52
N GLY A 128 2.69 4.43 -19.32
CA GLY A 128 3.69 4.64 -20.38
C GLY A 128 4.00 6.12 -20.64
N ASP A 129 3.68 7.01 -19.74
CA ASP A 129 3.93 8.47 -19.85
C ASP A 129 5.38 8.86 -19.52
N ARG A 130 6.24 7.89 -19.17
CA ARG A 130 7.64 8.00 -18.75
C ARG A 130 7.82 8.61 -17.36
N ARG A 131 6.81 8.53 -16.52
CA ARG A 131 6.83 8.95 -15.14
C ARG A 131 6.36 7.79 -14.27
N ARG A 132 6.78 7.78 -13.04
CA ARG A 132 6.28 6.84 -12.01
C ARG A 132 5.52 7.68 -11.00
N ASP A 133 4.24 7.92 -11.24
CA ASP A 133 3.40 8.77 -10.40
C ASP A 133 2.37 7.95 -9.62
N LEU A 134 2.66 7.64 -8.36
CA LEU A 134 1.73 6.89 -7.50
C LEU A 134 0.47 7.69 -7.11
N THR A 135 0.30 8.92 -7.57
CA THR A 135 -0.98 9.64 -7.51
C THR A 135 -1.84 9.38 -8.75
N ASP A 136 -1.23 8.86 -9.82
CA ASP A 136 -1.95 8.30 -10.95
C ASP A 136 -2.47 6.90 -10.62
N THR A 137 -3.65 6.57 -11.14
CA THR A 137 -4.33 5.31 -10.83
C THR A 137 -3.72 4.12 -11.54
N GLU A 138 -3.28 4.27 -12.81
CA GLU A 138 -2.70 3.17 -13.56
C GLU A 138 -1.34 2.78 -12.98
N ASP A 139 -0.50 3.76 -12.70
CA ASP A 139 0.78 3.54 -12.04
C ASP A 139 0.61 2.90 -10.65
N ALA A 140 -0.38 3.36 -9.88
CA ALA A 140 -0.70 2.78 -8.58
C ALA A 140 -1.12 1.30 -8.71
N VAL A 141 -1.96 0.96 -9.68
CA VAL A 141 -2.40 -0.42 -9.98
C VAL A 141 -1.20 -1.29 -10.36
N GLY A 142 -0.40 -0.86 -11.34
CA GLY A 142 0.80 -1.59 -11.77
C GLY A 142 1.82 -1.75 -10.65
N SER A 143 2.05 -0.69 -9.88
CA SER A 143 3.02 -0.69 -8.77
C SER A 143 2.63 -1.62 -7.63
N VAL A 144 1.35 -1.70 -7.25
CA VAL A 144 0.87 -2.67 -6.25
C VAL A 144 1.09 -4.11 -6.75
N ALA A 145 0.77 -4.38 -8.00
CA ALA A 145 0.96 -5.71 -8.58
C ALA A 145 2.44 -6.10 -8.65
N ASN A 146 3.30 -5.17 -9.12
CA ASN A 146 4.75 -5.36 -9.11
C ASN A 146 5.31 -5.58 -7.71
N PHE A 147 4.88 -4.79 -6.73
CA PHE A 147 5.29 -4.94 -5.33
C PHE A 147 5.01 -6.35 -4.81
N LEU A 148 3.79 -6.84 -4.99
CA LEU A 148 3.41 -8.19 -4.55
C LEU A 148 4.23 -9.25 -5.28
N ARG A 149 4.41 -9.13 -6.59
CA ARG A 149 5.23 -10.05 -7.38
C ARG A 149 6.67 -10.12 -6.88
N GLN A 150 7.28 -8.97 -6.61
CA GLN A 150 8.66 -8.90 -6.11
C GLN A 150 8.80 -9.44 -4.66
N HIS A 151 7.70 -9.45 -3.90
CA HIS A 151 7.65 -10.02 -2.55
C HIS A 151 7.15 -11.48 -2.51
N GLY A 152 7.19 -12.17 -3.65
CA GLY A 152 6.96 -13.62 -3.68
C GLY A 152 5.53 -14.02 -3.98
N TRP A 153 4.69 -13.09 -4.46
CA TRP A 153 3.36 -13.48 -4.97
C TRP A 153 3.51 -14.51 -6.09
N ARG A 154 2.75 -15.57 -6.00
CA ARG A 154 2.68 -16.61 -7.02
C ARG A 154 1.27 -16.70 -7.56
N ARG A 155 1.18 -16.72 -8.88
CA ARG A 155 -0.09 -16.90 -9.59
C ARG A 155 -0.74 -18.22 -9.16
N ASP A 156 -2.06 -18.20 -8.98
CA ASP A 156 -2.89 -19.36 -8.69
C ASP A 156 -2.59 -20.08 -7.35
N GLU A 157 -1.71 -19.53 -6.50
CA GLU A 157 -1.58 -20.02 -5.13
C GLU A 157 -2.68 -19.44 -4.22
N PRO A 158 -3.19 -20.21 -3.26
CA PRO A 158 -4.23 -19.74 -2.35
C PRO A 158 -3.71 -18.63 -1.43
N VAL A 159 -4.49 -17.57 -1.28
CA VAL A 159 -4.18 -16.43 -0.40
C VAL A 159 -4.46 -16.74 1.07
N VAL A 160 -5.37 -17.69 1.33
CA VAL A 160 -5.83 -18.09 2.67
C VAL A 160 -5.88 -19.60 2.74
N GLY A 161 -5.49 -20.16 3.87
CA GLY A 161 -5.68 -21.57 4.21
C GLY A 161 -6.59 -21.72 5.43
N GLU A 162 -7.38 -22.79 5.47
CA GLU A 162 -8.11 -23.16 6.69
C GLU A 162 -7.15 -23.80 7.68
N VAL A 163 -7.16 -23.29 8.92
CA VAL A 163 -6.42 -23.87 10.04
C VAL A 163 -7.42 -24.55 10.97
N LYS A 164 -7.23 -25.83 11.22
CA LYS A 164 -7.98 -26.53 12.29
C LYS A 164 -7.27 -26.28 13.61
N LEU A 165 -7.91 -25.57 14.51
CA LEU A 165 -7.40 -25.37 15.86
C LEU A 165 -7.84 -26.55 16.74
N ASP A 166 -6.93 -27.13 17.50
CA ASP A 166 -7.28 -27.96 18.62
C ASP A 166 -7.68 -27.12 19.84
N GLY A 167 -8.28 -27.76 20.86
CA GLY A 167 -8.79 -27.04 22.04
C GLY A 167 -7.72 -26.27 22.82
N SER A 168 -6.46 -26.69 22.76
CA SER A 168 -5.34 -26.05 23.44
C SER A 168 -4.93 -24.76 22.73
N MET A 169 -4.91 -24.77 21.42
CA MET A 169 -4.60 -23.62 20.58
C MET A 169 -5.72 -22.58 20.62
N HIS A 170 -6.98 -23.03 20.67
CA HIS A 170 -8.13 -22.13 20.83
C HIS A 170 -8.05 -21.38 22.16
N ALA A 171 -7.81 -22.08 23.27
CA ALA A 171 -7.62 -21.46 24.58
C ALA A 171 -6.41 -20.49 24.63
N TRP A 172 -5.34 -20.79 23.91
CA TRP A 172 -4.18 -19.91 23.80
C TRP A 172 -4.54 -18.60 23.06
N LEU A 173 -5.28 -18.68 21.96
CA LEU A 173 -5.73 -17.51 21.20
C LEU A 173 -6.63 -16.61 22.02
N GLU A 174 -7.63 -17.19 22.73
CA GLU A 174 -8.52 -16.44 23.63
C GLU A 174 -7.74 -15.72 24.74
N ASN A 175 -6.78 -16.40 25.38
CA ASN A 175 -5.96 -15.84 26.45
C ASN A 175 -5.00 -14.71 25.97
N ASN A 176 -4.70 -14.65 24.67
CA ASN A 176 -3.86 -13.61 24.06
C ASN A 176 -4.66 -12.57 23.25
N GLY A 177 -6.01 -12.57 23.38
CA GLY A 177 -6.88 -11.59 22.72
C GLY A 177 -6.92 -11.70 21.20
N LEU A 178 -6.65 -12.86 20.66
CA LEU A 178 -6.62 -13.17 19.23
C LEU A 178 -7.88 -14.00 18.87
N GLU A 179 -9.06 -13.39 18.97
CA GLU A 179 -10.33 -13.97 18.54
C GLU A 179 -10.58 -13.86 17.03
#